data_5e87506c3b3f4eeec10a58a4eba5d014
#
_entry.id   5e87506c3b3f4eeec10a58a4eba5d014
#
_cell.length_a   1.000
_cell.length_b   1.000
_cell.length_c   1.000
_cell.angle_alpha   90.00
_cell.angle_beta   90.00
_cell.angle_gamma   90.00
#
_symmetry.space_group_name_H-M   'P 1'
#
loop_
_entity.id
_entity.type
_entity.pdbx_description
1 polymer ?
#
loop_
_entity_poly.entity_id
_entity_poly.type
_entity_poly.pdbx_seq_one_letter_code
_entity_poly.pdbx_strand_id
1 'polypeptide(L)'
;MSQPKLLDTPLYSLLHKDDIRGFNQERPTDGVIDMRGGDFRGLDLRDLNASGVDFTDAYFRSADLRGLDLRDCSLEGASLAHAQISGTYFPPELTADEILMSVNFGTRLRYRTK
;
A
#
# COMPACT_ATOMS: atom_id res chain seq x y z
N MET A 1 -20.18 3.19 0.35
CA MET A 1 -18.88 3.86 0.20
C MET A 1 -17.91 3.33 1.24
N SER A 2 -16.73 2.96 0.82
CA SER A 2 -15.74 2.41 1.74
C SER A 2 -15.03 3.53 2.49
N GLN A 3 -14.60 3.21 3.71
CA GLN A 3 -13.82 4.10 4.54
C GLN A 3 -12.57 3.36 5.01
N PRO A 4 -11.50 4.09 5.41
CA PRO A 4 -10.32 3.44 5.95
C PRO A 4 -10.68 2.58 7.15
N LYS A 5 -10.08 1.38 7.20
CA LYS A 5 -10.36 0.41 8.26
C LYS A 5 -9.15 0.20 9.13
N LEU A 6 -9.36 0.17 10.43
CA LEU A 6 -8.35 -0.34 11.36
C LEU A 6 -8.47 -1.86 11.36
N LEU A 7 -7.48 -2.53 10.78
CA LEU A 7 -7.50 -3.98 10.67
C LEU A 7 -7.15 -4.63 12.00
N ASP A 8 -7.74 -5.78 12.27
CA ASP A 8 -7.57 -6.48 13.53
C ASP A 8 -6.62 -7.66 13.35
N THR A 9 -5.37 -7.37 13.01
CA THR A 9 -4.35 -8.40 12.85
C THR A 9 -3.04 -7.95 13.49
N PRO A 10 -2.22 -8.89 13.99
CA PRO A 10 -0.92 -8.51 14.57
C PRO A 10 0.01 -7.83 13.59
N LEU A 11 0.04 -8.27 12.32
CA LEU A 11 0.91 -7.66 11.31
C LEU A 11 0.53 -6.21 11.05
N TYR A 12 -0.78 -5.93 10.95
CA TYR A 12 -1.24 -4.56 10.74
C TYR A 12 -0.85 -3.68 11.94
N SER A 13 -1.00 -4.21 13.16
CA SER A 13 -0.63 -3.47 14.36
C SER A 13 0.84 -3.09 14.39
N LEU A 14 1.72 -3.95 13.89
CA LEU A 14 3.15 -3.64 13.81
C LEU A 14 3.41 -2.42 12.94
N LEU A 15 2.69 -2.28 11.83
CA LEU A 15 2.85 -1.13 10.95
C LEU A 15 2.43 0.16 11.65
N HIS A 16 1.36 0.14 12.45
CA HIS A 16 0.91 1.30 13.19
C HIS A 16 1.80 1.63 14.39
N LYS A 17 2.63 0.70 14.83
CA LYS A 17 3.63 0.93 15.88
C LYS A 17 4.98 1.33 15.30
N ASP A 18 5.03 1.56 13.99
CA ASP A 18 6.27 1.91 13.29
C ASP A 18 7.33 0.81 13.38
N ASP A 19 6.88 -0.45 13.47
CA ASP A 19 7.77 -1.61 13.60
C ASP A 19 7.84 -2.37 12.27
N ILE A 20 8.48 -1.75 11.29
CA ILE A 20 8.64 -2.35 9.95
C ILE A 20 9.51 -3.60 10.03
N ARG A 21 10.55 -3.56 10.85
CA ARG A 21 11.44 -4.70 11.01
C ARG A 21 10.69 -5.91 11.58
N GLY A 22 9.84 -5.67 12.56
CA GLY A 22 9.00 -6.73 13.13
C GLY A 22 8.07 -7.32 12.10
N PHE A 23 7.43 -6.47 11.29
CA PHE A 23 6.58 -6.95 10.20
C PHE A 23 7.38 -7.86 9.26
N ASN A 24 8.55 -7.40 8.82
CA ASN A 24 9.36 -8.15 7.86
C ASN A 24 9.82 -9.50 8.43
N GLN A 25 10.01 -9.58 9.74
CA GLN A 25 10.41 -10.81 10.39
C GLN A 25 9.25 -11.78 10.61
N GLU A 26 8.06 -11.25 10.94
CA GLU A 26 6.94 -12.09 11.36
C GLU A 26 5.99 -12.43 10.22
N ARG A 27 6.14 -11.77 9.07
CA ARG A 27 5.27 -12.04 7.94
C ARG A 27 5.45 -13.47 7.45
N PRO A 28 4.37 -14.11 6.93
CA PRO A 28 4.51 -15.43 6.32
C PRO A 28 5.41 -15.37 5.08
N THR A 29 6.09 -16.47 4.80
CA THR A 29 7.02 -16.56 3.67
C THR A 29 6.31 -16.77 2.34
N ASP A 30 5.07 -17.24 2.36
CA ASP A 30 4.28 -17.47 1.18
C ASP A 30 2.82 -17.14 1.45
N GLY A 31 2.00 -17.14 0.38
CA GLY A 31 0.60 -16.81 0.48
C GLY A 31 0.34 -15.31 0.44
N VAL A 32 -0.92 -14.96 0.53
CA VAL A 32 -1.38 -13.57 0.45
C VAL A 32 -1.57 -13.02 1.86
N ILE A 33 -1.06 -11.80 2.08
CA ILE A 33 -1.29 -11.09 3.35
C ILE A 33 -2.42 -10.10 3.10
N ASP A 34 -3.54 -10.28 3.77
CA ASP A 34 -4.76 -9.50 3.55
C ASP A 34 -4.69 -8.18 4.31
N MET A 35 -4.52 -7.07 3.58
CA MET A 35 -4.54 -5.72 4.14
C MET A 35 -5.58 -4.86 3.42
N ARG A 36 -6.59 -5.49 2.83
CA ARG A 36 -7.59 -4.79 2.03
C ARG A 36 -8.34 -3.75 2.85
N GLY A 37 -8.51 -2.57 2.26
CA GLY A 37 -9.25 -1.48 2.89
C GLY A 37 -8.55 -0.86 4.08
N GLY A 38 -7.33 -1.26 4.37
CA GLY A 38 -6.61 -0.81 5.56
C GLY A 38 -6.26 0.67 5.55
N ASP A 39 -6.16 1.24 6.73
CA ASP A 39 -5.77 2.63 6.94
C ASP A 39 -4.27 2.71 7.17
N PHE A 40 -3.55 3.20 6.17
CA PHE A 40 -2.10 3.42 6.25
C PHE A 40 -1.75 4.90 6.13
N ARG A 41 -2.72 5.78 6.37
CA ARG A 41 -2.53 7.20 6.21
C ARG A 41 -1.44 7.70 7.17
N GLY A 42 -0.51 8.48 6.60
CA GLY A 42 0.56 9.11 7.36
C GLY A 42 1.64 8.17 7.86
N LEU A 43 1.61 6.90 7.53
CA LEU A 43 2.61 5.95 8.01
C LEU A 43 3.89 6.02 7.19
N ASP A 44 5.01 5.80 7.85
CA ASP A 44 6.30 5.61 7.19
C ASP A 44 6.47 4.11 6.94
N LEU A 45 6.32 3.69 5.68
CA LEU A 45 6.40 2.28 5.31
C LEU A 45 7.70 1.95 4.56
N ARG A 46 8.69 2.84 4.62
CA ARG A 46 9.96 2.55 3.98
C ARG A 46 10.56 1.28 4.55
N ASP A 47 11.25 0.53 3.71
CA ASP A 47 11.87 -0.75 4.01
C ASP A 47 10.89 -1.90 4.26
N LEU A 48 9.59 -1.68 4.08
CA LEU A 48 8.59 -2.74 4.20
C LEU A 48 8.83 -3.81 3.13
N ASN A 49 8.83 -5.07 3.54
CA ASN A 49 8.76 -6.17 2.58
C ASN A 49 7.29 -6.41 2.25
N ALA A 50 6.84 -5.81 1.16
CA ALA A 50 5.43 -5.80 0.78
C ALA A 50 5.04 -6.97 -0.14
N SER A 51 5.96 -7.88 -0.42
CA SER A 51 5.68 -8.99 -1.35
C SER A 51 4.44 -9.76 -0.92
N GLY A 52 3.52 -9.96 -1.86
CA GLY A 52 2.29 -10.74 -1.62
C GLY A 52 1.24 -10.05 -0.77
N VAL A 53 1.41 -8.77 -0.43
CA VAL A 53 0.40 -8.06 0.35
C VAL A 53 -0.72 -7.58 -0.56
N ASP A 54 -1.96 -7.82 -0.14
CA ASP A 54 -3.15 -7.34 -0.84
C ASP A 54 -3.59 -6.02 -0.21
N PHE A 55 -3.31 -4.91 -0.91
CA PHE A 55 -3.69 -3.57 -0.50
C PHE A 55 -4.91 -3.04 -1.27
N THR A 56 -5.71 -3.93 -1.82
CA THR A 56 -6.93 -3.52 -2.54
C THR A 56 -7.74 -2.58 -1.65
N ASP A 57 -8.16 -1.46 -2.21
CA ASP A 57 -8.95 -0.43 -1.53
C ASP A 57 -8.30 0.21 -0.31
N ALA A 58 -6.99 0.04 -0.11
CA ALA A 58 -6.29 0.62 1.03
C ALA A 58 -6.10 2.14 0.87
N TYR A 59 -5.81 2.81 1.99
CA TYR A 59 -5.67 4.26 2.05
C TYR A 59 -4.25 4.62 2.47
N PHE A 60 -3.51 5.28 1.56
CA PHE A 60 -2.12 5.69 1.80
C PHE A 60 -1.95 7.21 1.81
N ARG A 61 -2.98 7.96 2.18
CA ARG A 61 -2.88 9.42 2.19
C ARG A 61 -1.69 9.86 3.04
N SER A 62 -0.80 10.64 2.43
CA SER A 62 0.40 11.18 3.08
C SER A 62 1.35 10.11 3.64
N ALA A 63 1.24 8.87 3.21
CA ALA A 63 2.17 7.80 3.60
C ALA A 63 3.50 7.97 2.88
N ASP A 64 4.55 7.45 3.48
CA ASP A 64 5.88 7.44 2.87
C ASP A 64 6.13 6.04 2.30
N LEU A 65 6.09 5.94 0.97
CA LEU A 65 6.26 4.68 0.23
C LEU A 65 7.58 4.65 -0.55
N ARG A 66 8.47 5.60 -0.28
CA ARG A 66 9.68 5.76 -1.08
C ARG A 66 10.52 4.49 -1.09
N GLY A 67 10.92 4.09 -2.29
CA GLY A 67 11.80 2.95 -2.50
C GLY A 67 11.15 1.59 -2.36
N LEU A 68 9.87 1.51 -2.05
CA LEU A 68 9.18 0.22 -1.90
C LEU A 68 9.02 -0.49 -3.24
N ASP A 69 9.08 -1.80 -3.21
CA ASP A 69 8.72 -2.63 -4.35
C ASP A 69 7.30 -3.15 -4.15
N LEU A 70 6.36 -2.54 -4.86
CA LEU A 70 4.95 -2.91 -4.79
C LEU A 70 4.49 -3.71 -6.02
N ARG A 71 5.43 -4.19 -6.84
CA ARG A 71 5.07 -4.90 -8.08
C ARG A 71 4.31 -6.19 -7.82
N ASP A 72 4.50 -6.79 -6.67
CA ASP A 72 3.87 -8.06 -6.28
C ASP A 72 2.70 -7.84 -5.30
N CYS A 73 2.12 -6.67 -5.34
CA CYS A 73 0.97 -6.30 -4.51
C CYS A 73 -0.24 -6.03 -5.37
N SER A 74 -1.44 -6.16 -4.80
CA SER A 74 -2.63 -5.59 -5.41
C SER A 74 -2.86 -4.20 -4.83
N LEU A 75 -3.02 -3.21 -5.71
CA LEU A 75 -3.30 -1.82 -5.33
C LEU A 75 -4.59 -1.31 -5.96
N GLU A 76 -5.38 -2.20 -6.58
CA GLU A 76 -6.61 -1.75 -7.22
C GLU A 76 -7.53 -1.10 -6.20
N GLY A 77 -8.07 0.06 -6.54
CA GLY A 77 -8.96 0.80 -5.66
C GLY A 77 -8.29 1.57 -4.54
N ALA A 78 -6.97 1.40 -4.36
CA ALA A 78 -6.25 2.13 -3.31
C ALA A 78 -6.12 3.61 -3.65
N SER A 79 -5.93 4.46 -2.64
CA SER A 79 -5.68 5.88 -2.82
C SER A 79 -4.28 6.24 -2.34
N LEU A 80 -3.54 6.97 -3.19
CA LEU A 80 -2.20 7.45 -2.88
C LEU A 80 -2.16 8.95 -2.60
N ALA A 81 -3.28 9.55 -2.19
CA ALA A 81 -3.40 10.99 -2.01
C ALA A 81 -2.20 11.55 -1.24
N HIS A 82 -1.42 12.43 -1.89
CA HIS A 82 -0.27 13.11 -1.29
C HIS A 82 0.81 12.18 -0.72
N ALA A 83 0.84 10.91 -1.12
CA ALA A 83 1.89 9.99 -0.69
C ALA A 83 3.23 10.35 -1.33
N GLN A 84 4.32 10.00 -0.64
CA GLN A 84 5.67 10.14 -1.19
C GLN A 84 6.03 8.84 -1.90
N ILE A 85 6.34 8.92 -3.19
CA ILE A 85 6.51 7.73 -4.02
C ILE A 85 7.84 7.69 -4.79
N SER A 86 8.80 8.50 -4.41
CA SER A 86 10.11 8.51 -5.11
C SER A 86 10.74 7.12 -5.05
N GLY A 87 11.09 6.58 -6.21
CA GLY A 87 11.73 5.27 -6.27
C GLY A 87 10.83 4.09 -5.98
N THR A 88 9.54 4.29 -5.86
CA THR A 88 8.58 3.20 -5.64
C THR A 88 8.34 2.46 -6.95
N TYR A 89 8.38 1.12 -6.90
CA TYR A 89 8.00 0.28 -8.03
C TYR A 89 6.55 -0.12 -7.89
N PHE A 90 5.77 0.11 -8.93
CA PHE A 90 4.33 -0.18 -8.94
C PHE A 90 3.99 -1.38 -9.80
N PRO A 91 2.84 -2.05 -9.55
CA PRO A 91 2.38 -3.12 -10.43
C PRO A 91 2.28 -2.64 -11.88
N PRO A 92 2.65 -3.48 -12.85
CA PRO A 92 2.67 -3.07 -14.27
C PRO A 92 1.29 -2.70 -14.82
N GLU A 93 0.21 -3.12 -14.16
CA GLU A 93 -1.15 -2.75 -14.56
C GLU A 93 -1.49 -1.28 -14.32
N LEU A 94 -0.68 -0.59 -13.50
CA LEU A 94 -0.90 0.83 -13.22
C LEU A 94 -0.06 1.68 -14.16
N THR A 95 -0.72 2.58 -14.89
CA THR A 95 -0.01 3.54 -15.73
C THR A 95 0.52 4.68 -14.89
N ALA A 96 1.54 5.38 -15.41
CA ALA A 96 2.08 6.56 -14.72
C ALA A 96 1.00 7.62 -14.51
N ASP A 97 0.14 7.82 -15.50
CA ASP A 97 -0.95 8.80 -15.39
C ASP A 97 -1.90 8.45 -14.25
N GLU A 98 -2.24 7.19 -14.10
CA GLU A 98 -3.13 6.73 -13.04
C GLU A 98 -2.49 6.96 -11.66
N ILE A 99 -1.21 6.65 -11.54
CA ILE A 99 -0.47 6.85 -10.30
C ILE A 99 -0.42 8.34 -9.93
N LEU A 100 -0.06 9.20 -10.88
CA LEU A 100 0.04 10.64 -10.63
C LEU A 100 -1.33 11.25 -10.32
N MET A 101 -2.38 10.78 -10.97
CA MET A 101 -3.72 11.25 -10.68
C MET A 101 -4.11 10.93 -9.23
N SER A 102 -3.78 9.75 -8.76
CA SER A 102 -4.06 9.37 -7.37
C SER A 102 -3.26 10.22 -6.39
N VAL A 103 -1.97 10.40 -6.64
CA VAL A 103 -1.10 11.21 -5.75
C VAL A 103 -1.56 12.65 -5.68
N ASN A 104 -1.91 13.24 -6.82
CA ASN A 104 -2.21 14.67 -6.91
C ASN A 104 -3.66 14.99 -6.54
N PHE A 105 -4.59 14.08 -6.79
CA PHE A 105 -6.02 14.36 -6.66
C PHE A 105 -6.76 13.37 -5.77
N GLY A 106 -6.09 12.36 -5.26
CA GLY A 106 -6.70 11.40 -4.35
C GLY A 106 -7.66 10.42 -5.01
N THR A 107 -7.59 10.26 -6.33
CA THR A 107 -8.44 9.30 -7.02
C THR A 107 -8.02 7.87 -6.67
N ARG A 108 -8.97 6.95 -6.74
CA ARG A 108 -8.66 5.53 -6.53
C ARG A 108 -7.95 4.97 -7.75
N LEU A 109 -6.95 4.14 -7.50
CA LEU A 109 -6.17 3.51 -8.57
C LEU A 109 -7.03 2.53 -9.35
N ARG A 110 -6.97 2.62 -10.67
CA ARG A 110 -7.67 1.72 -11.58
C ARG A 110 -6.65 0.97 -12.41
N TYR A 111 -6.76 -0.35 -12.40
CA TYR A 111 -5.87 -1.16 -13.21
C TYR A 111 -6.24 -1.04 -14.68
N ARG A 112 -5.22 -1.02 -15.52
CA ARG A 112 -5.40 -1.00 -16.96
C ARG A 112 -6.00 -2.33 -17.40
N THR A 113 -7.09 -2.27 -18.16
CA THR A 113 -7.66 -3.47 -18.77
C THR A 113 -7.04 -3.68 -20.16
N LYS A 114 -7.10 -4.90 -20.63
CA LYS A 114 -6.58 -5.24 -21.95
C LYS A 114 -7.58 -4.92 -23.04
#